data_9819405f0dc0caae6d46a1ec5dc45697
#
_entry.id   9819405f0dc0caae6d46a1ec5dc45697
#
_cell.length_a   1.000
_cell.length_b   1.000
_cell.length_c   1.000
_cell.angle_alpha   90.00
_cell.angle_beta   90.00
_cell.angle_gamma   90.00
#
_symmetry.space_group_name_H-M   'P 1'
#
loop_
_entity.id
_entity.type
_entity.pdbx_description
1 polymer ?
#
loop_
_entity_poly.entity_id
_entity_poly.type
_entity_poly.pdbx_seq_one_letter_code
_entity_poly.pdbx_strand_id
1 'polypeptide(L)'
;PLLVVGTVFLSALPAMAQDATATYTAADADRGAAVYAENCAQCHGGALSDGSAPALLGPTFRRTWSRPQVTVNDLYYIISTTMPPNRPGSLLEAQYREVLAHIMAENGVASGAEPLPTDPRLLESISLLQPDDVALGTASALIRGTRGFPQGTGPSVEDLVTASEDGADWLYHTRDFSGTRYSPLSEITVDNVANLRPACLFQLTEVTNFQTGPIVSD
;
A
#
# COMPACT_ATOMS: atom_id res chain seq x y z
N PRO A 1 -45.37 -32.86 -47.60
CA PRO A 1 -44.56 -31.68 -47.34
C PRO A 1 -43.63 -31.97 -46.16
N LEU A 2 -42.29 -32.01 -46.50
CA LEU A 2 -41.24 -32.16 -45.53
C LEU A 2 -40.93 -30.75 -44.95
N LEU A 3 -41.05 -30.58 -43.67
CA LEU A 3 -40.56 -29.43 -42.96
C LEU A 3 -39.06 -29.64 -42.65
N VAL A 4 -38.20 -28.81 -43.23
CA VAL A 4 -36.80 -28.75 -42.90
C VAL A 4 -36.64 -27.71 -41.76
N VAL A 5 -36.38 -28.21 -40.56
CA VAL A 5 -36.03 -27.37 -39.43
C VAL A 5 -34.53 -27.08 -39.49
N GLY A 6 -34.20 -25.86 -39.89
CA GLY A 6 -32.81 -25.38 -39.92
C GLY A 6 -32.37 -25.02 -38.50
N THR A 7 -31.42 -25.76 -37.96
CA THR A 7 -30.73 -25.44 -36.69
C THR A 7 -29.69 -24.34 -36.94
N VAL A 8 -29.96 -23.14 -36.44
CA VAL A 8 -29.01 -22.04 -36.43
C VAL A 8 -28.03 -22.26 -35.27
N PHE A 9 -26.79 -22.64 -35.59
CA PHE A 9 -25.68 -22.63 -34.63
C PHE A 9 -25.24 -21.19 -34.39
N LEU A 10 -25.62 -20.63 -33.28
CA LEU A 10 -25.05 -19.39 -32.77
C LEU A 10 -23.68 -19.73 -32.22
N SER A 11 -22.62 -19.46 -33.00
CA SER A 11 -21.27 -19.53 -32.51
C SER A 11 -21.03 -18.38 -31.51
N ALA A 12 -21.02 -18.69 -30.22
CA ALA A 12 -20.57 -17.77 -29.20
C ALA A 12 -19.07 -17.49 -29.44
N LEU A 13 -18.75 -16.30 -29.89
CA LEU A 13 -17.39 -15.78 -29.87
C LEU A 13 -16.93 -15.74 -28.41
N PRO A 14 -15.76 -16.26 -28.07
CA PRO A 14 -15.21 -16.04 -26.73
C PRO A 14 -15.08 -14.54 -26.53
N ALA A 15 -15.72 -14.00 -25.48
CA ALA A 15 -15.43 -12.68 -25.00
C ALA A 15 -13.95 -12.69 -24.61
N MET A 16 -13.11 -12.03 -25.43
CA MET A 16 -11.76 -11.67 -25.04
C MET A 16 -11.95 -10.80 -23.80
N ALA A 17 -11.69 -11.36 -22.62
CA ALA A 17 -11.43 -10.55 -21.44
C ALA A 17 -10.27 -9.65 -21.85
N GLN A 18 -10.54 -8.38 -22.04
CA GLN A 18 -9.49 -7.37 -22.16
C GLN A 18 -8.89 -7.29 -20.78
N ASP A 19 -7.82 -8.05 -20.54
CA ASP A 19 -6.90 -7.82 -19.46
C ASP A 19 -6.39 -6.38 -19.63
N ALA A 20 -6.96 -5.47 -18.85
CA ALA A 20 -6.51 -4.09 -18.73
C ALA A 20 -5.22 -4.06 -17.88
N THR A 21 -4.28 -4.92 -18.22
CA THR A 21 -3.07 -5.15 -17.44
C THR A 21 -1.90 -5.28 -18.37
N ALA A 22 -1.09 -4.35 -18.38
CA ALA A 22 0.27 -4.31 -18.90
C ALA A 22 0.46 -3.13 -19.82
N THR A 23 1.06 -2.13 -19.31
CA THR A 23 1.20 -0.85 -19.99
C THR A 23 2.64 -0.36 -19.96
N TYR A 24 3.59 -1.28 -20.02
CA TYR A 24 4.98 -0.99 -20.33
C TYR A 24 5.52 -2.10 -21.24
N THR A 25 6.51 -1.81 -22.05
CA THR A 25 7.16 -2.84 -22.88
C THR A 25 8.33 -3.47 -22.12
N ALA A 26 8.66 -4.74 -22.43
CA ALA A 26 9.85 -5.38 -21.89
C ALA A 26 11.14 -4.56 -22.20
N ALA A 27 11.19 -3.94 -23.38
CA ALA A 27 12.31 -3.08 -23.76
C ALA A 27 12.42 -1.81 -22.89
N ASP A 28 11.29 -1.27 -22.38
CA ASP A 28 11.32 -0.16 -21.42
C ASP A 28 11.91 -0.61 -20.09
N ALA A 29 11.52 -1.79 -19.61
CA ALA A 29 12.06 -2.36 -18.37
C ALA A 29 13.56 -2.64 -18.48
N ASP A 30 14.03 -3.15 -19.61
CA ASP A 30 15.46 -3.39 -19.86
C ASP A 30 16.27 -2.08 -19.86
N ARG A 31 15.75 -1.02 -20.49
CA ARG A 31 16.39 0.31 -20.44
C ARG A 31 16.34 0.87 -19.02
N GLY A 32 15.22 0.67 -18.33
CA GLY A 32 15.03 1.08 -16.95
C GLY A 32 16.02 0.43 -15.99
N ALA A 33 16.39 -0.82 -16.21
CA ALA A 33 17.42 -1.51 -15.43
C ALA A 33 18.78 -0.77 -15.50
N ALA A 34 19.17 -0.29 -16.69
CA ALA A 34 20.42 0.47 -16.83
C ALA A 34 20.34 1.82 -16.08
N VAL A 35 19.25 2.56 -16.25
CA VAL A 35 19.03 3.84 -15.54
C VAL A 35 18.99 3.64 -14.03
N TYR A 36 18.33 2.56 -13.57
CA TYR A 36 18.27 2.17 -12.16
C TYR A 36 19.67 1.90 -11.58
N ALA A 37 20.47 1.10 -12.28
CA ALA A 37 21.81 0.75 -11.83
C ALA A 37 22.69 1.99 -11.62
N GLU A 38 22.55 3.00 -12.46
CA GLU A 38 23.34 4.23 -12.39
C GLU A 38 22.85 5.22 -11.33
N ASN A 39 21.53 5.28 -11.08
CA ASN A 39 20.93 6.39 -10.32
C ASN A 39 20.24 5.97 -9.02
N CYS A 40 19.88 4.69 -8.85
CA CYS A 40 19.04 4.21 -7.76
C CYS A 40 19.72 3.12 -6.91
N ALA A 41 20.52 2.25 -7.55
CA ALA A 41 21.08 1.06 -6.92
C ALA A 41 22.04 1.40 -5.75
N GLN A 42 22.68 2.57 -5.74
CA GLN A 42 23.55 2.99 -4.64
C GLN A 42 22.80 3.01 -3.29
N CYS A 43 21.52 3.37 -3.31
CA CYS A 43 20.71 3.46 -2.09
C CYS A 43 19.74 2.28 -1.94
N HIS A 44 19.08 1.86 -3.03
CA HIS A 44 18.08 0.79 -2.98
C HIS A 44 18.64 -0.61 -3.18
N GLY A 45 19.95 -0.72 -3.48
CA GLY A 45 20.63 -1.99 -3.75
C GLY A 45 20.49 -2.46 -5.19
N GLY A 46 21.40 -3.35 -5.62
CA GLY A 46 21.38 -3.92 -6.97
C GLY A 46 20.22 -4.88 -7.21
N ALA A 47 19.73 -5.50 -6.14
CA ALA A 47 18.57 -6.40 -6.16
C ALA A 47 17.26 -5.70 -5.72
N LEU A 48 17.17 -4.38 -5.78
CA LEU A 48 16.00 -3.55 -5.41
C LEU A 48 15.57 -3.68 -3.94
N SER A 49 16.23 -4.48 -3.11
CA SER A 49 15.84 -4.75 -1.73
C SER A 49 17.02 -4.93 -0.77
N ASP A 50 18.24 -4.83 -1.27
CA ASP A 50 19.48 -5.09 -0.54
C ASP A 50 20.29 -3.82 -0.20
N GLY A 51 19.66 -2.66 -0.35
CA GLY A 51 20.24 -1.35 -0.05
C GLY A 51 19.87 -0.81 1.33
N SER A 52 20.32 0.42 1.60
CA SER A 52 20.00 1.16 2.84
C SER A 52 18.68 1.93 2.77
N ALA A 53 18.14 2.15 1.56
CA ALA A 53 16.85 2.79 1.33
C ALA A 53 15.71 1.75 1.34
N PRO A 54 14.43 2.19 1.43
CA PRO A 54 13.30 1.29 1.39
C PRO A 54 13.32 0.35 0.19
N ALA A 55 12.99 -0.93 0.41
CA ALA A 55 12.95 -1.93 -0.63
C ALA A 55 11.94 -1.56 -1.74
N LEU A 56 12.35 -1.73 -2.99
CA LEU A 56 11.53 -1.55 -4.19
C LEU A 56 11.05 -2.87 -4.79
N LEU A 57 11.26 -3.98 -4.07
CA LEU A 57 10.89 -5.34 -4.45
C LEU A 57 10.34 -6.09 -3.25
N GLY A 58 9.43 -7.03 -3.52
CA GLY A 58 8.98 -8.02 -2.57
C GLY A 58 7.86 -7.55 -1.63
N PRO A 59 7.64 -8.27 -0.51
CA PRO A 59 6.46 -8.08 0.34
C PRO A 59 6.32 -6.66 0.91
N THR A 60 7.42 -6.01 1.26
CA THR A 60 7.41 -4.64 1.81
C THR A 60 6.97 -3.64 0.77
N PHE A 61 7.52 -3.72 -0.44
CA PHE A 61 7.09 -2.89 -1.56
C PHE A 61 5.60 -3.12 -1.87
N ARG A 62 5.17 -4.37 -2.00
CA ARG A 62 3.77 -4.70 -2.31
C ARG A 62 2.79 -4.23 -1.24
N ARG A 63 3.10 -4.35 0.05
CA ARG A 63 2.24 -3.81 1.11
C ARG A 63 1.98 -2.30 0.98
N THR A 64 2.93 -1.57 0.44
CA THR A 64 2.80 -0.11 0.28
C THR A 64 2.12 0.25 -1.03
N TRP A 65 2.50 -0.41 -2.13
CA TRP A 65 2.16 0.01 -3.48
C TRP A 65 1.09 -0.85 -4.16
N SER A 66 0.93 -2.13 -3.78
CA SER A 66 -0.12 -3.01 -4.35
C SER A 66 -1.40 -2.94 -3.52
N ARG A 67 -2.06 -1.81 -3.51
CA ARG A 67 -3.31 -1.57 -2.80
C ARG A 67 -4.36 -0.95 -3.73
N PRO A 68 -5.67 -1.18 -3.49
CA PRO A 68 -6.74 -0.75 -4.41
C PRO A 68 -6.77 0.76 -4.72
N GLN A 69 -6.28 1.60 -3.80
CA GLN A 69 -6.30 3.06 -3.95
C GLN A 69 -4.97 3.62 -4.46
N VAL A 70 -3.97 2.75 -4.69
CA VAL A 70 -2.63 3.17 -5.13
C VAL A 70 -2.47 2.83 -6.60
N THR A 71 -2.04 3.79 -7.37
CA THR A 71 -1.91 3.71 -8.81
C THR A 71 -0.44 3.79 -9.24
N VAL A 72 -0.19 3.47 -10.49
CA VAL A 72 1.13 3.67 -11.11
C VAL A 72 1.53 5.14 -11.10
N ASN A 73 0.55 6.06 -11.20
CA ASN A 73 0.81 7.49 -11.13
C ASN A 73 1.36 7.93 -9.77
N ASP A 74 0.88 7.34 -8.66
CA ASP A 74 1.37 7.67 -7.33
C ASP A 74 2.86 7.31 -7.17
N LEU A 75 3.24 6.12 -7.64
CA LEU A 75 4.64 5.69 -7.63
C LEU A 75 5.49 6.56 -8.57
N TYR A 76 4.99 6.83 -9.78
CA TYR A 76 5.65 7.72 -10.73
C TYR A 76 5.89 9.11 -10.15
N TYR A 77 4.88 9.69 -9.52
CA TYR A 77 4.98 11.00 -8.87
C TYR A 77 6.09 11.02 -7.82
N ILE A 78 6.12 10.03 -6.94
CA ILE A 78 7.16 9.95 -5.90
C ILE A 78 8.55 9.85 -6.52
N ILE A 79 8.78 8.91 -7.44
CA ILE A 79 10.12 8.73 -8.01
C ILE A 79 10.57 9.92 -8.85
N SER A 80 9.66 10.57 -9.59
CA SER A 80 10.02 11.70 -10.46
C SER A 80 10.25 13.01 -9.70
N THR A 81 9.62 13.18 -8.54
CA THR A 81 9.70 14.42 -7.77
C THR A 81 10.68 14.37 -6.60
N THR A 82 11.00 13.17 -6.09
CA THR A 82 11.83 13.02 -4.89
C THR A 82 13.14 12.26 -5.12
N MET A 83 13.27 11.55 -6.25
CA MET A 83 14.43 10.70 -6.53
C MET A 83 15.23 11.19 -7.74
N PRO A 84 16.54 10.93 -7.75
CA PRO A 84 17.42 10.58 -6.61
C PRO A 84 17.44 11.70 -5.57
N PRO A 85 17.50 11.43 -4.25
CA PRO A 85 17.29 12.44 -3.20
C PRO A 85 18.34 13.58 -3.21
N ASN A 86 19.50 13.33 -3.74
CA ASN A 86 20.55 14.35 -3.93
C ASN A 86 20.35 15.22 -5.19
N ARG A 87 19.47 14.81 -6.10
CA ARG A 87 19.15 15.49 -7.37
C ARG A 87 17.71 15.23 -7.79
N PRO A 88 16.70 15.57 -7.01
CA PRO A 88 15.30 15.33 -7.37
C PRO A 88 14.95 15.92 -8.74
N GLY A 89 14.20 15.18 -9.55
CA GLY A 89 13.78 15.62 -10.88
C GLY A 89 14.88 15.72 -11.93
N SER A 90 16.08 15.16 -11.69
CA SER A 90 17.23 15.33 -12.58
C SER A 90 17.27 14.39 -13.79
N LEU A 91 16.50 13.34 -13.78
CA LEU A 91 16.41 12.43 -14.93
C LEU A 91 15.40 12.94 -15.95
N LEU A 92 15.55 12.51 -17.20
CA LEU A 92 14.55 12.76 -18.22
C LEU A 92 13.24 12.03 -17.85
N GLU A 93 12.13 12.60 -18.27
CA GLU A 93 10.79 12.00 -18.03
C GLU A 93 10.67 10.56 -18.55
N ALA A 94 11.27 10.29 -19.72
CA ALA A 94 11.35 8.93 -20.27
C ALA A 94 12.13 7.98 -19.34
N GLN A 95 13.23 8.44 -18.77
CA GLN A 95 14.06 7.63 -17.87
C GLN A 95 13.32 7.28 -16.57
N TYR A 96 12.53 8.21 -16.02
CA TYR A 96 11.66 7.90 -14.86
C TYR A 96 10.62 6.84 -15.20
N ARG A 97 10.01 6.88 -16.38
CA ARG A 97 9.08 5.84 -16.84
C ARG A 97 9.76 4.50 -17.07
N GLU A 98 10.96 4.51 -17.61
CA GLU A 98 11.75 3.29 -17.81
C GLU A 98 12.15 2.66 -16.47
N VAL A 99 12.59 3.45 -15.48
CA VAL A 99 12.84 2.95 -14.11
C VAL A 99 11.57 2.39 -13.49
N LEU A 100 10.44 3.06 -13.67
CA LEU A 100 9.16 2.57 -13.19
C LEU A 100 8.79 1.23 -13.84
N ALA A 101 8.98 1.09 -15.15
CA ALA A 101 8.78 -0.16 -15.89
C ALA A 101 9.68 -1.30 -15.35
N HIS A 102 10.94 -1.00 -15.03
CA HIS A 102 11.85 -1.95 -14.41
C HIS A 102 11.35 -2.40 -13.03
N ILE A 103 10.97 -1.46 -12.16
CA ILE A 103 10.42 -1.79 -10.83
C ILE A 103 9.15 -2.64 -10.97
N MET A 104 8.28 -2.32 -11.90
CA MET A 104 7.06 -3.11 -12.17
C MET A 104 7.40 -4.53 -12.64
N ALA A 105 8.34 -4.67 -13.56
CA ALA A 105 8.80 -5.97 -14.07
C ALA A 105 9.35 -6.86 -12.96
N GLU A 106 10.23 -6.33 -12.13
CA GLU A 106 10.82 -7.07 -11.01
C GLU A 106 9.77 -7.47 -9.96
N ASN A 107 8.67 -6.73 -9.83
CA ASN A 107 7.56 -7.08 -8.97
C ASN A 107 6.50 -7.97 -9.64
N GLY A 108 6.78 -8.49 -10.83
CA GLY A 108 5.94 -9.48 -11.51
C GLY A 108 4.75 -8.91 -12.27
N VAL A 109 4.69 -7.59 -12.47
CA VAL A 109 3.69 -6.98 -13.34
C VAL A 109 4.01 -7.36 -14.78
N ALA A 110 3.05 -7.91 -15.51
CA ALA A 110 3.27 -8.36 -16.87
C ALA A 110 3.54 -7.18 -17.84
N SER A 111 4.50 -7.33 -18.75
CA SER A 111 4.73 -6.37 -19.82
C SER A 111 3.65 -6.47 -20.89
N GLY A 112 3.39 -5.36 -21.59
CA GLY A 112 2.47 -5.27 -22.72
C GLY A 112 3.16 -4.88 -24.02
N ALA A 113 2.35 -4.49 -25.00
CA ALA A 113 2.83 -4.08 -26.31
C ALA A 113 3.16 -2.57 -26.38
N GLU A 114 2.61 -1.78 -25.47
CA GLU A 114 2.70 -0.33 -25.48
C GLU A 114 3.57 0.17 -24.31
N PRO A 115 4.28 1.30 -24.48
CA PRO A 115 5.02 1.92 -23.39
C PRO A 115 4.10 2.54 -22.36
N LEU A 116 4.64 2.81 -21.15
CA LEU A 116 3.91 3.55 -20.13
C LEU A 116 3.42 4.91 -20.68
N PRO A 117 2.14 5.24 -20.45
CA PRO A 117 1.57 6.50 -20.91
C PRO A 117 2.33 7.72 -20.40
N THR A 118 2.34 8.78 -21.19
CA THR A 118 2.86 10.08 -20.77
C THR A 118 1.80 10.93 -20.04
N ASP A 119 0.52 10.65 -20.28
CA ASP A 119 -0.60 11.32 -19.60
C ASP A 119 -0.76 10.75 -18.18
N PRO A 120 -0.61 11.55 -17.12
CA PRO A 120 -0.80 11.12 -15.74
C PRO A 120 -2.17 10.49 -15.48
N ARG A 121 -3.22 10.94 -16.16
CA ARG A 121 -4.57 10.38 -15.99
C ARG A 121 -4.66 8.93 -16.43
N LEU A 122 -3.88 8.56 -17.44
CA LEU A 122 -3.81 7.17 -17.88
C LEU A 122 -2.99 6.32 -16.88
N LEU A 123 -1.95 6.88 -16.28
CA LEU A 123 -1.19 6.22 -15.19
C LEU A 123 -2.06 6.02 -13.93
N GLU A 124 -3.01 6.91 -13.65
CA GLU A 124 -3.99 6.75 -12.55
C GLU A 124 -4.94 5.57 -12.77
N SER A 125 -5.16 5.17 -14.01
CA SER A 125 -6.01 4.01 -14.32
C SER A 125 -5.29 2.66 -14.16
N ILE A 126 -3.98 2.65 -13.94
CA ILE A 126 -3.17 1.45 -13.83
C ILE A 126 -2.90 1.16 -12.36
N SER A 127 -3.27 -0.03 -11.91
CA SER A 127 -3.01 -0.52 -10.56
C SER A 127 -1.75 -1.39 -10.52
N LEU A 128 -0.98 -1.26 -9.46
CA LEU A 128 0.11 -2.19 -9.13
C LEU A 128 -0.39 -3.45 -8.41
N LEU A 129 -1.70 -3.52 -8.13
CA LEU A 129 -2.32 -4.67 -7.47
C LEU A 129 -2.27 -5.89 -8.39
N GLN A 130 -1.67 -6.96 -7.92
CA GLN A 130 -1.62 -8.24 -8.61
C GLN A 130 -2.69 -9.19 -8.08
N PRO A 131 -3.14 -10.20 -8.86
CA PRO A 131 -4.11 -11.21 -8.38
C PRO A 131 -3.69 -11.87 -7.06
N ASP A 132 -2.41 -12.16 -6.90
CA ASP A 132 -1.86 -12.76 -5.69
C ASP A 132 -1.91 -11.81 -4.48
N ASP A 133 -1.84 -10.50 -4.70
CA ASP A 133 -1.97 -9.50 -3.64
C ASP A 133 -3.41 -9.43 -3.13
N VAL A 134 -4.40 -9.66 -3.98
CA VAL A 134 -5.82 -9.79 -3.58
C VAL A 134 -5.98 -11.04 -2.72
N ALA A 135 -5.36 -12.16 -3.11
CA ALA A 135 -5.38 -13.39 -2.33
C ALA A 135 -4.67 -13.22 -0.98
N LEU A 136 -3.53 -12.50 -0.94
CA LEU A 136 -2.83 -12.15 0.30
C LEU A 136 -3.67 -11.21 1.18
N GLY A 137 -4.40 -10.27 0.58
CA GLY A 137 -5.35 -9.40 1.29
C GLY A 137 -6.48 -10.19 1.94
N THR A 138 -7.05 -11.18 1.23
CA THR A 138 -8.04 -12.11 1.77
C THR A 138 -7.42 -13.08 2.79
N ALA A 139 -6.21 -13.57 2.56
CA ALA A 139 -5.49 -14.39 3.54
C ALA A 139 -5.11 -13.60 4.80
N SER A 140 -4.72 -12.34 4.65
CA SER A 140 -4.48 -11.43 5.79
C SER A 140 -5.76 -11.11 6.56
N ALA A 141 -6.91 -11.07 5.89
CA ALA A 141 -8.22 -10.99 6.54
C ALA A 141 -8.57 -12.31 7.27
N LEU A 142 -8.11 -13.45 6.75
CA LEU A 142 -8.24 -14.76 7.40
C LEU A 142 -7.27 -14.94 8.58
N ILE A 143 -6.04 -14.36 8.48
CA ILE A 143 -5.06 -14.36 9.58
C ILE A 143 -5.48 -13.40 10.70
N ARG A 144 -6.21 -12.34 10.39
CA ARG A 144 -6.89 -11.50 11.40
C ARG A 144 -8.02 -12.25 12.11
N GLY A 145 -8.04 -13.58 11.99
CA GLY A 145 -9.01 -14.46 12.57
C GLY A 145 -10.43 -13.97 12.26
N THR A 146 -11.34 -14.85 12.07
CA THR A 146 -12.78 -14.62 12.06
C THR A 146 -13.34 -14.13 13.42
N ARG A 147 -12.52 -13.55 14.28
CA ARG A 147 -13.01 -12.52 15.17
C ARG A 147 -13.32 -11.33 14.26
N GLY A 148 -14.52 -11.38 13.66
CA GLY A 148 -15.10 -10.15 13.16
C GLY A 148 -14.81 -9.12 14.23
N PHE A 149 -14.24 -7.99 13.86
CA PHE A 149 -14.32 -6.85 14.77
C PHE A 149 -15.75 -6.85 15.27
N PRO A 150 -15.98 -6.82 16.58
CA PRO A 150 -17.32 -6.67 17.05
C PRO A 150 -17.96 -5.62 16.18
N GLN A 151 -19.09 -5.91 15.57
CA GLN A 151 -19.90 -4.92 14.84
C GLN A 151 -20.46 -3.98 15.93
N GLY A 152 -19.57 -3.52 16.81
CA GLY A 152 -19.84 -2.44 17.73
C GLY A 152 -19.90 -1.18 16.90
N THR A 153 -20.94 -0.46 17.02
CA THR A 153 -20.94 0.94 16.67
C THR A 153 -19.78 1.54 17.45
N GLY A 154 -18.78 2.09 16.76
CA GLY A 154 -17.71 2.83 17.43
C GLY A 154 -18.31 3.97 18.27
N PRO A 155 -17.48 4.73 18.98
CA PRO A 155 -17.95 5.81 19.83
C PRO A 155 -18.89 6.74 19.07
N SER A 156 -19.98 7.12 19.69
CA SER A 156 -20.93 8.07 19.13
C SER A 156 -20.30 9.48 19.05
N VAL A 157 -20.94 10.38 18.32
CA VAL A 157 -20.50 11.79 18.30
C VAL A 157 -20.55 12.41 19.71
N GLU A 158 -21.50 11.99 20.52
CA GLU A 158 -21.63 12.45 21.91
C GLU A 158 -20.46 11.97 22.75
N ASP A 159 -20.09 10.68 22.67
CA ASP A 159 -18.91 10.13 23.36
C ASP A 159 -17.63 10.87 22.96
N LEU A 160 -17.49 11.21 21.69
CA LEU A 160 -16.36 11.97 21.19
C LEU A 160 -16.32 13.40 21.74
N VAL A 161 -17.46 14.06 21.88
CA VAL A 161 -17.55 15.44 22.38
C VAL A 161 -17.32 15.47 23.88
N THR A 162 -17.83 14.47 24.63
CA THR A 162 -17.72 14.37 26.09
C THR A 162 -16.48 13.59 26.56
N ALA A 163 -15.60 13.19 25.66
CA ALA A 163 -14.40 12.40 25.95
C ALA A 163 -13.50 12.98 27.07
N SER A 164 -13.55 14.29 27.30
CA SER A 164 -12.82 14.94 28.41
C SER A 164 -13.43 14.66 29.80
N GLU A 165 -14.70 14.29 29.84
CA GLU A 165 -15.47 14.08 31.06
C GLU A 165 -15.40 12.62 31.53
N ASP A 166 -15.23 11.69 30.58
CA ASP A 166 -15.08 10.27 30.86
C ASP A 166 -13.62 9.93 31.15
N GLY A 167 -13.41 9.24 32.29
CA GLY A 167 -12.07 8.80 32.70
C GLY A 167 -11.66 7.44 32.17
N ALA A 168 -12.59 6.61 31.68
CA ALA A 168 -12.34 5.24 31.28
C ALA A 168 -11.79 5.15 29.86
N ASP A 169 -12.34 5.94 28.96
CA ASP A 169 -12.04 5.91 27.55
C ASP A 169 -10.91 6.86 27.15
N TRP A 170 -10.17 6.46 26.09
CA TRP A 170 -9.15 7.27 25.45
C TRP A 170 -9.43 7.32 23.95
N LEU A 171 -10.41 8.16 23.55
CA LEU A 171 -11.01 8.16 22.22
C LEU A 171 -10.22 8.92 21.17
N TYR A 172 -9.22 9.71 21.56
CA TYR A 172 -8.35 10.46 20.66
C TYR A 172 -6.89 10.16 20.94
N HIS A 173 -6.05 10.32 19.94
CA HIS A 173 -4.60 10.24 20.07
C HIS A 173 -4.06 11.13 21.24
N THR A 174 -4.73 12.25 21.51
CA THR A 174 -4.39 13.19 22.60
C THR A 174 -5.38 13.16 23.75
N ARG A 175 -6.19 12.13 23.87
CA ARG A 175 -7.27 11.87 24.79
C ARG A 175 -8.58 12.60 24.46
N ASP A 176 -8.56 13.90 24.21
CA ASP A 176 -9.71 14.74 23.93
C ASP A 176 -9.43 15.77 22.82
N PHE A 177 -10.44 16.52 22.40
CA PHE A 177 -10.31 17.57 21.40
C PHE A 177 -9.36 18.70 21.83
N SER A 178 -9.22 18.96 23.11
CA SER A 178 -8.33 19.98 23.64
C SER A 178 -6.86 19.52 23.67
N GLY A 179 -6.61 18.24 23.45
CA GLY A 179 -5.28 17.68 23.42
C GLY A 179 -4.59 17.67 24.78
N THR A 180 -5.34 17.52 25.85
CA THR A 180 -4.82 17.63 27.23
C THR A 180 -3.83 16.56 27.60
N ARG A 181 -3.93 15.35 27.01
CA ARG A 181 -3.09 14.17 27.31
C ARG A 181 -3.10 13.80 28.80
N TYR A 182 -4.08 14.27 29.54
CA TYR A 182 -4.20 14.02 30.95
C TYR A 182 -5.20 12.89 31.20
N SER A 183 -4.83 11.90 32.00
CA SER A 183 -5.72 10.86 32.49
C SER A 183 -6.14 11.13 33.93
N PRO A 184 -7.43 11.09 34.27
CA PRO A 184 -7.90 11.18 35.64
C PRO A 184 -7.74 9.85 36.42
N LEU A 185 -7.29 8.77 35.72
CA LEU A 185 -7.05 7.47 36.35
C LEU A 185 -5.99 7.60 37.47
N SER A 186 -6.19 6.95 38.58
CA SER A 186 -5.36 7.08 39.79
C SER A 186 -4.75 5.76 40.28
N GLU A 187 -4.91 4.67 39.51
CA GLU A 187 -4.38 3.35 39.87
C GLU A 187 -2.84 3.31 39.82
N ILE A 188 -2.24 4.14 38.98
CA ILE A 188 -0.79 4.29 38.90
C ILE A 188 -0.41 5.59 39.57
N THR A 189 0.40 5.49 40.60
CA THR A 189 0.84 6.61 41.44
C THR A 189 2.36 6.66 41.54
N VAL A 190 2.89 7.74 42.10
CA VAL A 190 4.33 7.86 42.39
C VAL A 190 4.83 6.76 43.32
N ASP A 191 3.95 6.23 44.19
CA ASP A 191 4.30 5.21 45.16
C ASP A 191 4.34 3.80 44.58
N ASN A 192 3.62 3.53 43.46
CA ASN A 192 3.52 2.19 42.89
C ASN A 192 4.07 2.05 41.45
N VAL A 193 4.39 3.17 40.80
CA VAL A 193 4.91 3.14 39.39
C VAL A 193 6.17 2.28 39.26
N ALA A 194 7.02 2.21 40.29
CA ALA A 194 8.22 1.37 40.26
C ALA A 194 7.91 -0.15 40.21
N ASN A 195 6.67 -0.54 40.52
CA ASN A 195 6.22 -1.94 40.50
C ASN A 195 5.67 -2.36 39.13
N LEU A 196 5.53 -1.46 38.17
CA LEU A 196 5.08 -1.81 36.80
C LEU A 196 6.03 -2.83 36.15
N ARG A 197 5.43 -3.77 35.48
CA ARG A 197 6.15 -4.78 34.70
C ARG A 197 5.51 -4.87 33.31
N PRO A 198 6.31 -5.06 32.25
CA PRO A 198 5.76 -5.32 30.94
C PRO A 198 4.92 -6.60 30.95
N ALA A 199 3.68 -6.53 30.53
CA ALA A 199 2.83 -7.71 30.33
C ALA A 199 3.18 -8.43 29.02
N CYS A 200 3.58 -7.69 27.99
CA CYS A 200 4.06 -8.24 26.72
C CYS A 200 5.02 -7.25 26.05
N LEU A 201 5.86 -7.77 25.16
CA LEU A 201 6.73 -7.00 24.29
C LEU A 201 6.44 -7.42 22.86
N PHE A 202 6.19 -6.47 21.98
CA PHE A 202 6.02 -6.70 20.55
C PHE A 202 7.11 -5.94 19.80
N GLN A 203 7.91 -6.67 19.05
CA GLN A 203 8.97 -6.09 18.23
C GLN A 203 8.47 -5.91 16.80
N LEU A 204 8.52 -4.69 16.30
CA LEU A 204 8.33 -4.41 14.89
C LEU A 204 9.58 -4.84 14.12
N THR A 205 9.38 -5.56 13.01
CA THR A 205 10.48 -6.03 12.16
C THR A 205 11.11 -4.91 11.33
N GLU A 206 10.43 -3.79 11.21
CA GLU A 206 10.90 -2.64 10.46
C GLU A 206 10.78 -1.39 11.31
N VAL A 207 11.87 -0.62 11.39
CA VAL A 207 11.90 0.66 12.09
C VAL A 207 11.43 1.74 11.12
N THR A 208 10.14 2.05 11.17
CA THR A 208 9.58 3.24 10.51
C THR A 208 9.16 4.24 11.58
N ASN A 209 8.92 5.48 11.20
CA ASN A 209 8.37 6.47 12.12
C ASN A 209 7.00 6.00 12.62
N PHE A 210 6.95 5.55 13.88
CA PHE A 210 5.74 5.10 14.53
C PHE A 210 5.08 6.30 15.22
N GLN A 211 4.03 6.83 14.60
CA GLN A 211 3.37 8.05 15.06
C GLN A 211 1.92 7.81 15.51
N THR A 212 1.63 6.60 15.96
CA THR A 212 0.28 6.27 16.45
C THR A 212 0.25 6.31 17.97
N GLY A 213 -0.82 6.86 18.53
CA GLY A 213 -1.17 6.72 19.96
C GLY A 213 -2.20 5.59 20.14
N PRO A 214 -2.25 4.96 21.29
CA PRO A 214 -3.32 4.03 21.61
C PRO A 214 -4.66 4.76 21.68
N ILE A 215 -5.71 4.08 21.23
CA ILE A 215 -7.11 4.47 21.42
C ILE A 215 -7.76 3.37 22.22
N VAL A 216 -8.50 3.72 23.26
CA VAL A 216 -9.22 2.80 24.13
C VAL A 216 -10.69 3.20 24.11
N SER A 217 -11.56 2.23 23.86
CA SER A 217 -13.00 2.37 23.92
C SER A 217 -13.57 1.03 24.38
N ASP A 218 -14.50 1.06 25.33
CA ASP A 218 -15.24 -0.11 25.79
C ASP A 218 -16.25 -0.63 24.75
#